data_8abfd60856f7e073f862b41adc64e340
#
_entry.id   8abfd60856f7e073f862b41adc64e340
#
_cell.length_a   1.000
_cell.length_b   1.000
_cell.length_c   1.000
_cell.angle_alpha   90.00
_cell.angle_beta   90.00
_cell.angle_gamma   90.00
#
_symmetry.space_group_name_H-M   'P 1'
#
loop_
_entity.id
_entity.type
_entity.pdbx_description
1 polymer ?
#
loop_
_entity_poly.entity_id
_entity_poly.type
_entity_poly.pdbx_seq_one_letter_code
_entity_poly.pdbx_strand_id
1 'polypeptide(L)'
;TTFVENYKFFNKAEDKYAVIEVDEANLKFITKYLTPEIITVTNLFRDQLDRYGEVYTTLSKILEGITLVPTSKLILNGDESLLGKLDVKNPLVFYGFKTPINENKTIDVNADSKFCKFCKTPYSYNFVTYNHLGDYYCTGCGYKRPTLKYGVDEIVELTAESSTVKFGNTEIFLGQSGVYNI
;
A
#
# COMPACT_ATOMS: atom_id res chain seq x y z
N THR A 1 1.17 3.82 -24.67
CA THR A 1 2.25 4.28 -25.57
C THR A 1 3.47 3.39 -25.40
N THR A 2 3.97 3.18 -24.19
CA THR A 2 5.18 2.36 -23.90
C THR A 2 5.09 0.91 -24.44
N PHE A 3 3.92 0.29 -24.39
CA PHE A 3 3.72 -1.05 -24.95
C PHE A 3 3.86 -1.07 -26.47
N VAL A 4 3.34 -0.06 -27.15
CA VAL A 4 3.41 0.05 -28.61
C VAL A 4 4.83 0.34 -29.09
N GLU A 5 5.57 1.15 -28.32
CA GLU A 5 6.97 1.51 -28.64
C GLU A 5 7.92 0.31 -28.55
N ASN A 6 7.68 -0.61 -27.61
CA ASN A 6 8.49 -1.81 -27.42
C ASN A 6 8.01 -3.01 -28.27
N TYR A 7 6.85 -2.90 -28.95
CA TYR A 7 6.33 -3.98 -29.78
C TYR A 7 7.00 -3.96 -31.18
N LYS A 8 7.91 -4.89 -31.41
CA LYS A 8 8.50 -5.11 -32.74
C LYS A 8 7.57 -6.03 -33.53
N PHE A 9 7.13 -5.60 -34.71
CA PHE A 9 6.10 -6.24 -35.55
C PHE A 9 6.34 -7.72 -35.87
N PHE A 10 7.56 -8.21 -35.77
CA PHE A 10 7.95 -9.60 -36.05
C PHE A 10 8.64 -10.33 -34.90
N ASN A 11 8.91 -9.65 -33.78
CA ASN A 11 9.50 -10.27 -32.62
C ASN A 11 8.55 -10.11 -31.42
N LYS A 12 8.30 -11.19 -30.69
CA LYS A 12 7.66 -11.09 -29.37
C LYS A 12 8.51 -10.19 -28.49
N ALA A 13 7.87 -9.30 -27.73
CA ALA A 13 8.56 -8.51 -26.73
C ALA A 13 9.39 -9.45 -25.83
N GLU A 14 10.66 -9.16 -25.65
CA GLU A 14 11.55 -9.94 -24.78
C GLU A 14 11.18 -9.72 -23.29
N ASP A 15 10.54 -8.60 -22.99
CA ASP A 15 10.10 -8.23 -21.66
C ASP A 15 8.87 -9.05 -21.25
N LYS A 16 9.03 -9.83 -20.20
CA LYS A 16 7.98 -10.72 -19.70
C LYS A 16 7.00 -10.02 -18.76
N TYR A 17 7.30 -8.81 -18.31
CA TYR A 17 6.55 -8.08 -17.31
C TYR A 17 6.31 -6.63 -17.72
N ALA A 18 5.13 -6.13 -17.38
CA ALA A 18 4.80 -4.71 -17.48
C ALA A 18 4.38 -4.22 -16.10
N VAL A 19 4.96 -3.13 -15.64
CA VAL A 19 4.54 -2.41 -14.45
C VAL A 19 3.84 -1.15 -14.92
N ILE A 20 2.58 -0.97 -14.50
CA ILE A 20 1.72 0.14 -14.92
C ILE A 20 1.29 0.87 -13.67
N GLU A 21 1.66 2.14 -13.55
CA GLU A 21 1.10 3.04 -12.55
C GLU A 21 -0.30 3.47 -13.00
N VAL A 22 -1.26 3.40 -12.07
CA VAL A 22 -2.68 3.65 -12.35
C VAL A 22 -3.24 4.53 -11.25
N ASP A 23 -3.82 5.65 -11.64
CA ASP A 23 -4.66 6.47 -10.78
C ASP A 23 -5.86 5.66 -10.27
N GLU A 24 -6.26 5.85 -9.01
CA GLU A 24 -7.28 5.08 -8.30
C GLU A 24 -8.62 5.11 -9.02
N ALA A 25 -8.99 6.26 -9.59
CA ALA A 25 -10.26 6.41 -10.33
C ALA A 25 -10.25 5.67 -11.67
N ASN A 26 -9.06 5.40 -12.21
CA ASN A 26 -8.87 4.78 -13.51
C ASN A 26 -8.73 3.25 -13.45
N LEU A 27 -8.46 2.67 -12.28
CA LEU A 27 -8.27 1.22 -12.14
C LEU A 27 -9.43 0.42 -12.75
N LYS A 28 -10.67 0.81 -12.49
CA LYS A 28 -11.86 0.14 -13.03
C LYS A 28 -11.97 0.15 -14.56
N PHE A 29 -11.40 1.14 -15.22
CA PHE A 29 -11.39 1.20 -16.68
C PHE A 29 -10.35 0.25 -17.27
N ILE A 30 -9.20 0.10 -16.60
CA ILE A 30 -8.15 -0.81 -17.02
C ILE A 30 -8.58 -2.26 -16.78
N THR A 31 -9.11 -2.57 -15.61
CA THR A 31 -9.51 -3.94 -15.24
C THR A 31 -10.71 -4.49 -16.01
N LYS A 32 -11.45 -3.65 -16.74
CA LYS A 32 -12.44 -4.10 -17.74
C LYS A 32 -11.82 -4.81 -18.94
N TYR A 33 -10.59 -4.48 -19.29
CA TYR A 33 -9.95 -4.97 -20.51
C TYR A 33 -8.69 -5.80 -20.23
N LEU A 34 -8.11 -5.64 -19.05
CA LEU A 34 -6.88 -6.29 -18.65
C LEU A 34 -7.07 -6.95 -17.28
N THR A 35 -6.69 -8.21 -17.17
CA THR A 35 -6.60 -8.91 -15.88
C THR A 35 -5.14 -8.92 -15.44
N PRO A 36 -4.70 -8.00 -14.58
CA PRO A 36 -3.33 -7.99 -14.08
C PRO A 36 -3.09 -9.23 -13.20
N GLU A 37 -1.90 -9.76 -13.22
CA GLU A 37 -1.50 -10.85 -12.31
C GLU A 37 -1.46 -10.35 -10.85
N ILE A 38 -0.94 -9.13 -10.68
CA ILE A 38 -0.77 -8.48 -9.38
C ILE A 38 -1.34 -7.07 -9.45
N ILE A 39 -2.04 -6.66 -8.40
CA ILE A 39 -2.39 -5.27 -8.12
C ILE A 39 -1.75 -4.90 -6.78
N THR A 40 -0.91 -3.87 -6.78
CA THR A 40 -0.32 -3.33 -5.56
C THR A 40 -1.05 -2.05 -5.16
N VAL A 41 -1.52 -1.98 -3.91
CA VAL A 41 -2.06 -0.74 -3.32
C VAL A 41 -1.12 -0.33 -2.20
N THR A 42 -0.52 0.84 -2.36
CA THR A 42 0.51 1.32 -1.45
C THR A 42 -0.09 2.01 -0.23
N ASN A 43 -0.61 3.21 -0.41
CA ASN A 43 -1.11 4.04 0.68
C ASN A 43 -2.39 4.75 0.27
N LEU A 44 -3.18 5.14 1.26
CA LEU A 44 -4.40 5.92 1.08
C LEU A 44 -4.25 7.22 1.86
N PHE A 45 -3.83 8.29 1.20
CA PHE A 45 -3.72 9.62 1.79
C PHE A 45 -4.76 10.56 1.20
N ARG A 46 -5.18 11.53 2.01
CA ARG A 46 -5.93 12.67 1.50
C ARG A 46 -5.01 13.55 0.65
N ASP A 47 -5.50 13.99 -0.48
CA ASP A 47 -4.91 15.14 -1.15
C ASP A 47 -5.09 16.38 -0.25
N GLN A 48 -4.08 17.27 -0.21
CA GLN A 48 -4.05 18.42 0.71
C GLN A 48 -5.23 19.40 0.51
N LEU A 49 -5.98 19.25 -0.58
CA LEU A 49 -7.09 20.13 -0.98
C LEU A 49 -8.48 19.58 -0.61
N ASP A 50 -8.57 18.37 -0.06
CA ASP A 50 -9.83 17.66 -0.02
C ASP A 50 -10.42 17.38 1.38
N ARG A 51 -11.75 17.15 1.39
CA ARG A 51 -12.62 17.15 2.58
C ARG A 51 -12.70 15.78 3.27
N TYR A 52 -13.20 15.79 4.49
CA TYR A 52 -13.50 14.60 5.29
C TYR A 52 -14.30 13.54 4.50
N GLY A 53 -13.81 12.30 4.45
CA GLY A 53 -14.49 11.18 3.78
C GLY A 53 -13.85 10.70 2.48
N GLU A 54 -12.87 11.41 1.95
CA GLU A 54 -12.30 11.15 0.63
C GLU A 54 -11.47 9.87 0.55
N VAL A 55 -10.72 9.55 1.61
CA VAL A 55 -9.94 8.30 1.68
C VAL A 55 -10.84 7.06 1.50
N TYR A 56 -12.05 7.08 2.06
CA TYR A 56 -13.04 6.02 1.86
C TYR A 56 -13.60 6.00 0.43
N THR A 57 -13.76 7.17 -0.17
CA THR A 57 -14.20 7.28 -1.58
C THR A 57 -13.13 6.75 -2.51
N THR A 58 -11.87 7.08 -2.27
CA THR A 58 -10.71 6.55 -2.99
C THR A 58 -10.65 5.02 -2.88
N LEU A 59 -10.73 4.49 -1.66
CA LEU A 59 -10.78 3.05 -1.44
C LEU A 59 -11.96 2.40 -2.20
N SER A 60 -13.13 3.01 -2.19
CA SER A 60 -14.30 2.49 -2.94
C SER A 60 -14.03 2.40 -4.44
N LYS A 61 -13.41 3.42 -5.04
CA LYS A 61 -13.02 3.40 -6.47
C LYS A 61 -12.01 2.30 -6.79
N ILE A 62 -11.03 2.09 -5.91
CA ILE A 62 -10.06 0.99 -6.04
C ILE A 62 -10.80 -0.36 -6.00
N LEU A 63 -11.70 -0.54 -5.03
CA LEU A 63 -12.47 -1.78 -4.87
C LEU A 63 -13.38 -2.06 -6.07
N GLU A 64 -13.97 -1.03 -6.71
CA GLU A 64 -14.71 -1.19 -7.97
C GLU A 64 -13.84 -1.86 -9.05
N GLY A 65 -12.58 -1.43 -9.18
CA GLY A 65 -11.64 -2.02 -10.13
C GLY A 65 -11.19 -3.43 -9.75
N ILE A 66 -10.90 -3.66 -8.47
CA ILE A 66 -10.45 -4.96 -7.95
C ILE A 66 -11.53 -6.04 -8.13
N THR A 67 -12.80 -5.71 -7.89
CA THR A 67 -13.90 -6.69 -8.00
C THR A 67 -14.11 -7.23 -9.40
N LEU A 68 -13.64 -6.52 -10.44
CA LEU A 68 -13.70 -6.99 -11.82
C LEU A 68 -12.67 -8.09 -12.13
N VAL A 69 -11.63 -8.22 -11.31
CA VAL A 69 -10.51 -9.15 -11.53
C VAL A 69 -10.22 -9.99 -10.27
N PRO A 70 -11.15 -10.85 -9.86
CA PRO A 70 -11.09 -11.55 -8.57
C PRO A 70 -9.94 -12.56 -8.47
N THR A 71 -9.29 -12.90 -9.57
CA THR A 71 -8.14 -13.81 -9.62
C THR A 71 -6.80 -13.10 -9.43
N SER A 72 -6.75 -11.78 -9.61
CA SER A 72 -5.55 -10.98 -9.40
C SER A 72 -5.12 -11.03 -7.93
N LYS A 73 -3.83 -11.25 -7.68
CA LYS A 73 -3.26 -11.19 -6.33
C LYS A 73 -3.14 -9.74 -5.89
N LEU A 74 -3.62 -9.43 -4.70
CA LEU A 74 -3.46 -8.10 -4.10
C LEU A 74 -2.26 -8.07 -3.18
N ILE A 75 -1.34 -7.15 -3.42
CA ILE A 75 -0.24 -6.82 -2.52
C ILE A 75 -0.59 -5.48 -1.87
N LEU A 76 -0.86 -5.50 -0.57
CA LEU A 76 -1.42 -4.39 0.18
C LEU A 76 -0.47 -3.94 1.29
N ASN A 77 -0.38 -2.64 1.52
CA ASN A 77 0.31 -2.12 2.69
C ASN A 77 -0.45 -2.53 3.96
N GLY A 78 0.16 -3.42 4.75
CA GLY A 78 -0.42 -3.90 6.01
C GLY A 78 -0.39 -2.85 7.11
N ASP A 79 0.47 -1.84 7.01
CA ASP A 79 0.56 -0.74 7.97
C ASP A 79 -0.58 0.28 7.79
N GLU A 80 -1.32 0.21 6.66
CA GLU A 80 -2.51 1.01 6.40
C GLU A 80 -3.77 0.30 6.93
N SER A 81 -4.40 0.88 7.94
CA SER A 81 -5.54 0.24 8.63
C SER A 81 -6.77 0.03 7.76
N LEU A 82 -6.97 0.85 6.72
CA LEU A 82 -8.08 0.68 5.79
C LEU A 82 -7.87 -0.52 4.87
N LEU A 83 -6.63 -0.86 4.53
CA LEU A 83 -6.28 -1.99 3.66
C LEU A 83 -6.16 -3.31 4.41
N GLY A 84 -5.93 -3.31 5.72
CA GLY A 84 -5.62 -4.51 6.50
C GLY A 84 -6.73 -5.60 6.53
N LYS A 85 -7.95 -5.27 6.11
CA LYS A 85 -9.03 -6.24 5.93
C LYS A 85 -10.01 -5.72 4.88
N LEU A 86 -10.01 -6.32 3.71
CA LEU A 86 -10.93 -6.02 2.63
C LEU A 86 -11.91 -7.19 2.43
N ASP A 87 -13.16 -6.87 2.08
CA ASP A 87 -14.17 -7.86 1.69
C ASP A 87 -14.08 -8.09 0.17
N VAL A 88 -13.09 -8.88 -0.23
CA VAL A 88 -12.80 -9.21 -1.62
C VAL A 88 -12.49 -10.70 -1.76
N LYS A 89 -12.66 -11.24 -2.98
CA LYS A 89 -12.36 -12.65 -3.28
C LYS A 89 -10.90 -12.90 -3.63
N ASN A 90 -10.15 -11.85 -3.87
CA ASN A 90 -8.76 -11.87 -4.31
C ASN A 90 -7.85 -12.48 -3.24
N PRO A 91 -6.79 -13.21 -3.62
CA PRO A 91 -5.72 -13.59 -2.71
C PRO A 91 -5.02 -12.34 -2.16
N LEU A 92 -4.92 -12.22 -0.83
CA LEU A 92 -4.31 -11.08 -0.16
C LEU A 92 -2.90 -11.42 0.32
N VAL A 93 -1.98 -10.50 0.12
CA VAL A 93 -0.62 -10.52 0.64
C VAL A 93 -0.32 -9.15 1.22
N PHE A 94 0.27 -9.11 2.41
CA PHE A 94 0.57 -7.86 3.09
C PHE A 94 2.07 -7.62 3.20
N TYR A 95 2.47 -6.36 3.01
CA TYR A 95 3.81 -5.86 3.26
C TYR A 95 3.77 -4.71 4.25
N GLY A 96 4.92 -4.32 4.79
CA GLY A 96 5.06 -3.22 5.75
C GLY A 96 6.37 -3.29 6.51
N PHE A 97 6.48 -2.53 7.59
CA PHE A 97 7.67 -2.54 8.43
C PHE A 97 7.54 -3.58 9.56
N LYS A 98 8.55 -4.41 9.78
CA LYS A 98 8.57 -5.39 10.87
C LYS A 98 8.98 -4.78 12.20
N THR A 99 9.80 -3.77 12.13
CA THR A 99 10.41 -3.09 13.29
C THR A 99 10.06 -1.61 13.30
N PRO A 100 10.03 -0.97 14.45
CA PRO A 100 9.88 0.47 14.53
C PRO A 100 11.05 1.19 13.86
N ILE A 101 10.73 2.24 13.09
CA ILE A 101 11.75 3.13 12.52
C ILE A 101 12.26 4.11 13.58
N ASN A 102 11.38 4.45 14.52
CA ASN A 102 11.65 5.31 15.65
C ASN A 102 10.78 4.87 16.85
N GLU A 103 11.00 5.46 18.01
CA GLU A 103 10.22 5.15 19.22
C GLU A 103 8.81 5.78 19.24
N ASN A 104 8.40 6.42 18.15
CA ASN A 104 7.11 7.08 18.11
C ASN A 104 5.95 6.07 18.10
N LYS A 105 5.00 6.23 19.04
CA LYS A 105 3.78 5.41 19.15
C LYS A 105 2.51 6.22 18.97
N THR A 106 2.63 7.50 18.72
CA THR A 106 1.51 8.42 18.56
C THR A 106 1.40 8.92 17.15
N ILE A 107 0.19 8.97 16.65
CA ILE A 107 -0.12 9.54 15.34
C ILE A 107 -0.36 11.04 15.45
N ASP A 108 -0.16 11.75 14.35
CA ASP A 108 -0.45 13.17 14.28
C ASP A 108 -1.92 13.49 14.51
N VAL A 109 -2.18 14.69 15.07
CA VAL A 109 -3.55 15.16 15.34
C VAL A 109 -4.40 15.19 14.07
N ASN A 110 -3.79 15.41 12.91
CA ASN A 110 -4.44 15.50 11.61
C ASN A 110 -4.35 14.20 10.79
N ALA A 111 -3.91 13.09 11.38
CA ALA A 111 -3.78 11.82 10.69
C ALA A 111 -5.13 11.32 10.13
N ASP A 112 -5.11 10.66 8.96
CA ASP A 112 -6.30 10.29 8.23
C ASP A 112 -7.10 9.17 8.90
N SER A 113 -6.52 8.08 9.25
CA SER A 113 -7.23 6.89 9.73
C SER A 113 -7.11 6.69 11.23
N LYS A 114 -7.51 7.69 12.04
CA LYS A 114 -7.41 7.63 13.52
C LYS A 114 -8.30 6.60 14.18
N PHE A 115 -9.47 6.37 13.61
CA PHE A 115 -10.53 5.58 14.25
C PHE A 115 -10.72 4.26 13.54
N CYS A 116 -10.95 3.22 14.33
CA CYS A 116 -11.23 1.89 13.81
C CYS A 116 -12.40 1.93 12.82
N LYS A 117 -12.18 1.41 11.63
CA LYS A 117 -13.21 1.37 10.58
C LYS A 117 -14.45 0.56 10.98
N PHE A 118 -14.34 -0.36 11.95
CA PHE A 118 -15.43 -1.21 12.40
C PHE A 118 -16.20 -0.64 13.60
N CYS A 119 -15.52 -0.20 14.65
CA CYS A 119 -16.17 0.19 15.91
C CYS A 119 -15.93 1.65 16.31
N LYS A 120 -15.18 2.41 15.53
CA LYS A 120 -14.88 3.84 15.76
C LYS A 120 -14.06 4.15 17.02
N THR A 121 -13.57 3.16 17.74
CA THR A 121 -12.59 3.36 18.81
C THR A 121 -11.28 3.88 18.20
N PRO A 122 -10.59 4.83 18.83
CA PRO A 122 -9.27 5.24 18.38
C PRO A 122 -8.29 4.05 18.29
N TYR A 123 -7.45 4.01 17.27
CA TYR A 123 -6.40 3.01 17.20
C TYR A 123 -5.31 3.26 18.22
N SER A 124 -4.75 2.18 18.73
CA SER A 124 -3.48 2.16 19.46
C SER A 124 -2.40 1.55 18.56
N TYR A 125 -1.14 1.87 18.84
CA TYR A 125 -0.01 1.44 18.02
C TYR A 125 1.09 0.81 18.89
N ASN A 126 1.67 -0.28 18.40
CA ASN A 126 2.93 -0.77 18.92
C ASN A 126 4.07 0.15 18.45
N PHE A 127 4.00 0.62 17.19
CA PHE A 127 4.83 1.69 16.64
C PHE A 127 4.13 2.35 15.45
N VAL A 128 4.52 3.58 15.17
CA VAL A 128 4.10 4.36 13.99
C VAL A 128 5.29 4.53 13.07
N THR A 129 5.10 4.29 11.78
CA THR A 129 6.14 4.47 10.77
C THR A 129 6.07 5.86 10.13
N TYR A 130 4.90 6.21 9.64
CA TYR A 130 4.65 7.51 9.04
C TYR A 130 3.17 7.89 9.17
N ASN A 131 2.87 9.11 9.64
CA ASN A 131 1.51 9.63 9.82
C ASN A 131 0.63 8.64 10.62
N HIS A 132 -0.32 7.94 10.00
CA HIS A 132 -1.19 6.93 10.61
C HIS A 132 -0.80 5.48 10.25
N LEU A 133 0.29 5.30 9.49
CA LEU A 133 0.80 3.98 9.12
C LEU A 133 1.61 3.38 10.28
N GLY A 134 1.47 2.07 10.49
CA GLY A 134 2.25 1.38 11.50
C GLY A 134 1.62 0.08 12.00
N ASP A 135 2.11 -0.40 13.11
CA ASP A 135 1.58 -1.60 13.77
C ASP A 135 0.39 -1.25 14.68
N TYR A 136 -0.76 -1.06 14.06
CA TYR A 136 -2.00 -0.64 14.71
C TYR A 136 -2.79 -1.81 15.30
N TYR A 137 -3.56 -1.50 16.36
CA TYR A 137 -4.59 -2.38 16.90
C TYR A 137 -5.73 -1.57 17.52
N CYS A 138 -6.90 -2.18 17.57
CA CYS A 138 -8.10 -1.59 18.17
C CYS A 138 -8.44 -2.29 19.48
N THR A 139 -8.43 -1.56 20.59
CA THR A 139 -8.80 -2.09 21.91
C THR A 139 -10.29 -2.35 22.05
N GLY A 140 -11.13 -1.72 21.21
CA GLY A 140 -12.59 -1.88 21.27
C GLY A 140 -13.12 -3.15 20.62
N CYS A 141 -12.55 -3.59 19.49
CA CYS A 141 -13.06 -4.75 18.75
C CYS A 141 -11.99 -5.80 18.39
N GLY A 142 -10.74 -5.59 18.81
CA GLY A 142 -9.64 -6.52 18.53
C GLY A 142 -9.12 -6.50 17.08
N TYR A 143 -9.64 -5.61 16.20
CA TYR A 143 -9.08 -5.45 14.87
C TYR A 143 -7.65 -4.96 14.95
N LYS A 144 -6.76 -5.59 14.19
CA LYS A 144 -5.34 -5.27 14.21
C LYS A 144 -4.69 -5.47 12.85
N ARG A 145 -3.48 -4.98 12.72
CA ARG A 145 -2.62 -5.16 11.56
C ARG A 145 -2.54 -6.63 11.16
N PRO A 146 -2.70 -6.96 9.87
CA PRO A 146 -2.55 -8.32 9.39
C PRO A 146 -1.09 -8.81 9.49
N THR A 147 -0.90 -10.11 9.45
CA THR A 147 0.45 -10.69 9.39
C THR A 147 1.11 -10.31 8.06
N LEU A 148 2.29 -9.73 8.14
CA LEU A 148 3.06 -9.36 6.96
C LEU A 148 3.76 -10.60 6.37
N LYS A 149 3.62 -10.79 5.05
CA LYS A 149 4.42 -11.75 4.30
C LYS A 149 5.77 -11.16 3.92
N TYR A 150 5.75 -9.89 3.54
CA TYR A 150 6.93 -9.13 3.17
C TYR A 150 7.10 -7.98 4.16
N GLY A 151 8.30 -7.79 4.69
CA GLY A 151 8.53 -6.73 5.65
C GLY A 151 9.94 -6.21 5.61
N VAL A 152 10.05 -4.89 5.65
CA VAL A 152 11.30 -4.20 5.86
C VAL A 152 11.76 -4.47 7.28
N ASP A 153 12.95 -5.05 7.42
CA ASP A 153 13.52 -5.39 8.72
C ASP A 153 14.23 -4.18 9.36
N GLU A 154 14.87 -3.34 8.52
CA GLU A 154 15.65 -2.21 8.99
C GLU A 154 15.83 -1.17 7.88
N ILE A 155 15.86 0.12 8.23
CA ILE A 155 16.39 1.18 7.38
C ILE A 155 17.88 1.30 7.67
N VAL A 156 18.71 0.85 6.73
CA VAL A 156 20.17 0.85 6.86
C VAL A 156 20.70 2.27 6.68
N GLU A 157 20.16 2.99 5.71
CA GLU A 157 20.55 4.37 5.41
C GLU A 157 19.35 5.17 4.89
N LEU A 158 19.26 6.42 5.29
CA LEU A 158 18.27 7.37 4.80
C LEU A 158 18.97 8.72 4.58
N THR A 159 19.11 9.12 3.31
CA THR A 159 19.69 10.38 2.91
C THR A 159 18.62 11.34 2.37
N ALA A 160 19.00 12.52 1.92
CA ALA A 160 18.10 13.46 1.27
C ALA A 160 17.65 13.00 -0.14
N GLU A 161 18.34 12.04 -0.75
CA GLU A 161 18.14 11.64 -2.15
C GLU A 161 17.83 10.15 -2.31
N SER A 162 18.15 9.34 -1.32
CA SER A 162 18.05 7.88 -1.40
C SER A 162 17.77 7.24 -0.05
N SER A 163 17.36 5.97 -0.10
CA SER A 163 17.27 5.11 1.08
C SER A 163 17.82 3.71 0.77
N THR A 164 18.39 3.07 1.78
CA THR A 164 18.79 1.66 1.73
C THR A 164 18.07 0.92 2.83
N VAL A 165 17.36 -0.14 2.47
CA VAL A 165 16.58 -0.94 3.41
C VAL A 165 17.04 -2.38 3.40
N LYS A 166 16.90 -3.04 4.55
CA LYS A 166 17.16 -4.46 4.70
C LYS A 166 15.86 -5.25 4.61
N PHE A 167 15.89 -6.26 3.77
CA PHE A 167 14.80 -7.19 3.55
C PHE A 167 15.34 -8.63 3.65
N GLY A 168 15.14 -9.27 4.79
CA GLY A 168 15.79 -10.54 5.11
C GLY A 168 17.31 -10.40 5.11
N ASN A 169 17.98 -11.12 4.22
CA ASN A 169 19.44 -11.07 4.06
C ASN A 169 19.90 -10.15 2.91
N THR A 170 18.99 -9.40 2.30
CA THR A 170 19.28 -8.56 1.14
C THR A 170 19.12 -7.10 1.50
N GLU A 171 20.10 -6.27 1.12
CA GLU A 171 19.96 -4.82 1.13
C GLU A 171 19.45 -4.35 -0.23
N ILE A 172 18.46 -3.47 -0.20
CA ILE A 172 17.83 -2.89 -1.38
C ILE A 172 18.05 -1.39 -1.36
N PHE A 173 18.72 -0.90 -2.39
CA PHE A 173 18.89 0.54 -2.62
C PHE A 173 17.69 1.08 -3.37
N LEU A 174 17.15 2.20 -2.87
CA LEU A 174 16.05 2.94 -3.47
C LEU A 174 16.54 4.35 -3.82
N GLY A 175 16.43 4.74 -5.08
CA GLY A 175 16.80 6.08 -5.56
C GLY A 175 15.78 7.16 -5.16
N GLN A 176 15.11 6.99 -4.03
CA GLN A 176 14.14 7.92 -3.48
C GLN A 176 14.33 8.02 -1.98
N SER A 177 14.21 9.23 -1.44
CA SER A 177 14.28 9.49 -0.01
C SER A 177 12.91 9.44 0.65
N GLY A 178 12.94 9.24 1.97
CA GLY A 178 11.78 9.34 2.85
C GLY A 178 11.11 7.99 3.14
N VAL A 179 10.76 7.84 4.41
CA VAL A 179 10.08 6.65 4.94
C VAL A 179 8.80 6.31 4.18
N TYR A 180 8.15 7.32 3.63
CA TYR A 180 6.94 7.16 2.82
C TYR A 180 7.17 6.38 1.52
N ASN A 181 8.37 6.48 0.95
CA ASN A 181 8.73 5.84 -0.32
C ASN A 181 9.31 4.42 -0.16
N ILE A 182 9.54 4.00 1.06
CA ILE A 182 9.99 2.66 1.42
C ILE A 182 8.77 1.73 1.55
#